data_a8e18dc7fab8fe4dc81f85661db6f3fc
#
_entry.id   a8e18dc7fab8fe4dc81f85661db6f3fc
#
_cell.length_a   1.000
_cell.length_b   1.000
_cell.length_c   1.000
_cell.angle_alpha   90.00
_cell.angle_beta   90.00
_cell.angle_gamma   90.00
#
_symmetry.space_group_name_H-M   'P 1'
#
loop_
_entity.id
_entity.type
_entity.pdbx_description
1 polymer ?
#
loop_
_entity_poly.entity_id
_entity_poly.type
_entity_poly.pdbx_seq_one_letter_code
_entity_poly.pdbx_strand_id
1 'polypeptide(L)'
;MNTLLTIEKRNAVLTTMAALLAQERTALKSSNQQDLANYSGEDLAMEKRLLVDDAKIDGMILSLQQLASQEDPVGKIRFEFVHDNGLKIYNKTAAFGTILIIYE
;
A
#
# COMPACT_ATOMS: atom_id res chain seq x y z
N MET A 1 -1.96 -12.54 -21.04
CA MET A 1 -2.58 -13.34 -19.96
C MET A 1 -2.16 -12.76 -18.62
N ASN A 2 -3.12 -12.30 -17.83
CA ASN A 2 -2.81 -11.78 -16.51
C ASN A 2 -2.69 -12.93 -15.52
N THR A 3 -1.46 -13.21 -15.12
CA THR A 3 -1.22 -14.16 -14.04
C THR A 3 -1.30 -13.42 -12.72
N LEU A 4 -2.24 -13.78 -11.86
CA LEU A 4 -2.34 -13.21 -10.53
C LEU A 4 -1.12 -13.60 -9.70
N LEU A 5 -0.56 -12.62 -9.00
CA LEU A 5 0.48 -12.89 -8.03
C LEU A 5 -0.10 -13.65 -6.84
N THR A 6 0.62 -14.66 -6.37
CA THR A 6 0.23 -15.39 -5.16
C THR A 6 0.35 -14.47 -3.94
N ILE A 7 -0.35 -14.83 -2.86
CA ILE A 7 -0.25 -14.09 -1.60
C ILE A 7 1.19 -14.08 -1.09
N GLU A 8 1.92 -15.18 -1.25
CA GLU A 8 3.32 -15.29 -0.84
C GLU A 8 4.20 -14.28 -1.59
N LYS A 9 4.02 -14.15 -2.90
CA LYS A 9 4.77 -13.18 -3.71
C LYS A 9 4.39 -11.75 -3.37
N ARG A 10 3.11 -11.47 -3.19
CA ARG A 10 2.64 -10.13 -2.79
C ARG A 10 3.21 -9.73 -1.43
N ASN A 11 3.17 -10.63 -0.46
CA ASN A 11 3.71 -10.37 0.87
C ASN A 11 5.23 -10.23 0.83
N ALA A 12 5.93 -10.99 0.01
CA ALA A 12 7.38 -10.86 -0.17
C ALA A 12 7.74 -9.45 -0.68
N VAL A 13 6.97 -8.90 -1.62
CA VAL A 13 7.17 -7.53 -2.10
C VAL A 13 6.96 -6.52 -0.96
N LEU A 14 5.88 -6.65 -0.20
CA LEU A 14 5.56 -5.73 0.90
C LEU A 14 6.64 -5.76 1.99
N THR A 15 7.07 -6.94 2.40
CA THR A 15 8.10 -7.08 3.44
C THR A 15 9.47 -6.60 2.95
N THR A 16 9.80 -6.83 1.68
CA THR A 16 11.04 -6.32 1.08
C THR A 16 11.03 -4.80 1.02
N MET A 17 9.91 -4.18 0.62
CA MET A 17 9.77 -2.73 0.61
C MET A 17 9.93 -2.14 2.02
N ALA A 18 9.32 -2.77 3.03
CA ALA A 18 9.47 -2.32 4.41
C ALA A 18 10.94 -2.37 4.87
N ALA A 19 11.64 -3.44 4.53
CA ALA A 19 13.06 -3.59 4.86
C ALA A 19 13.93 -2.54 4.13
N LEU A 20 13.64 -2.27 2.85
CA LEU A 20 14.37 -1.26 2.07
C LEU A 20 14.12 0.15 2.60
N LEU A 21 12.91 0.48 3.00
CA LEU A 21 12.62 1.78 3.64
C LEU A 21 13.44 1.97 4.91
N ALA A 22 13.53 0.94 5.75
CA ALA A 22 14.34 0.99 6.96
C ALA A 22 15.84 1.14 6.65
N GLN A 23 16.31 0.39 5.66
CA GLN A 23 17.72 0.40 5.24
C GLN A 23 18.14 1.74 4.63
N GLU A 24 17.29 2.32 3.81
CA GLU A 24 17.56 3.55 3.06
C GLU A 24 17.05 4.82 3.75
N ARG A 25 16.74 4.74 5.03
CA ARG A 25 16.18 5.84 5.81
C ARG A 25 17.02 7.12 5.69
N THR A 26 18.32 7.03 5.84
CA THR A 26 19.23 8.18 5.77
C THR A 26 19.22 8.81 4.38
N ALA A 27 19.25 7.98 3.33
CA ALA A 27 19.22 8.47 1.95
C ALA A 27 17.90 9.16 1.63
N LEU A 28 16.77 8.60 2.07
CA LEU A 28 15.45 9.20 1.88
C LEU A 28 15.34 10.55 2.57
N LYS A 29 15.81 10.65 3.81
CA LYS A 29 15.79 11.90 4.56
C LYS A 29 16.69 12.95 3.91
N SER A 30 17.86 12.56 3.42
CA SER A 30 18.77 13.45 2.72
C SER A 30 18.16 14.01 1.43
N SER A 31 17.55 13.16 0.62
CA SER A 31 16.84 13.58 -0.58
C SER A 31 15.68 14.52 -0.26
N ASN A 32 14.94 14.21 0.80
CA ASN A 32 13.83 15.05 1.25
C ASN A 32 14.29 16.43 1.71
N GLN A 33 15.45 16.51 2.38
CA GLN A 33 16.02 17.80 2.77
C GLN A 33 16.36 18.65 1.54
N GLN A 34 16.85 18.05 0.47
CA GLN A 34 17.09 18.76 -0.78
C GLN A 34 15.77 19.26 -1.39
N ASP A 35 14.73 18.45 -1.36
CA ASP A 35 13.40 18.86 -1.84
C ASP A 35 12.87 20.05 -1.03
N LEU A 36 13.01 20.02 0.28
CA LEU A 36 12.59 21.12 1.16
C LEU A 36 13.40 22.39 0.88
N ALA A 37 14.72 22.27 0.68
CA ALA A 37 15.58 23.41 0.35
C ALA A 37 15.22 24.04 -0.99
N ASN A 38 14.74 23.23 -1.94
CA ASN A 38 14.33 23.70 -3.26
C ASN A 38 12.88 24.19 -3.32
N TYR A 39 12.12 24.01 -2.24
CA TYR A 39 10.74 24.47 -2.19
C TYR A 39 10.69 25.99 -2.08
N SER A 40 10.12 26.64 -3.07
CA SER A 40 10.03 28.10 -3.18
C SER A 40 8.62 28.63 -2.90
N GLY A 41 7.66 27.77 -2.58
CA GLY A 41 6.30 28.18 -2.27
C GLY A 41 6.19 28.82 -0.88
N GLU A 42 5.13 29.61 -0.70
CA GLU A 42 4.85 30.29 0.58
C GLU A 42 3.84 29.55 1.44
N ASP A 43 3.31 28.42 0.94
CA ASP A 43 2.32 27.63 1.65
C ASP A 43 2.97 26.70 2.66
N LEU A 44 2.85 27.05 3.94
CA LEU A 44 3.39 26.26 5.05
C LEU A 44 2.74 24.88 5.16
N ALA A 45 1.48 24.75 4.77
CA ALA A 45 0.78 23.46 4.79
C ALA A 45 1.38 22.51 3.74
N MET A 46 1.72 23.02 2.55
CA MET A 46 2.39 22.24 1.51
C MET A 46 3.80 21.84 1.94
N GLU A 47 4.54 22.75 2.56
CA GLU A 47 5.87 22.45 3.08
C GLU A 47 5.84 21.33 4.10
N LYS A 48 4.88 21.36 5.03
CA LYS A 48 4.67 20.29 6.02
C LYS A 48 4.30 18.95 5.38
N ARG A 49 3.52 18.99 4.31
CA ARG A 49 3.17 17.77 3.55
C ARG A 49 4.35 17.20 2.79
N LEU A 50 5.27 18.06 2.34
CA LEU A 50 6.49 17.64 1.65
C LEU A 50 7.48 16.98 2.61
N LEU A 51 7.50 17.38 3.86
CA LEU A 51 8.45 16.86 4.85
C LEU A 51 8.25 15.37 5.09
N VAL A 52 9.35 14.62 4.96
CA VAL A 52 9.42 13.19 5.31
C VAL A 52 10.42 13.02 6.44
N ASP A 53 9.92 12.82 7.64
CA ASP A 53 10.73 12.60 8.86
C ASP A 53 10.72 11.12 9.26
N ASP A 54 11.40 10.81 10.34
CA ASP A 54 11.47 9.45 10.86
C ASP A 54 10.08 8.87 11.17
N ALA A 55 9.18 9.68 11.72
CA ALA A 55 7.83 9.24 12.05
C ALA A 55 7.05 8.82 10.81
N LYS A 56 7.18 9.57 9.72
CA LYS A 56 6.53 9.22 8.44
C LYS A 56 7.12 7.95 7.85
N ILE A 57 8.43 7.78 7.88
CA ILE A 57 9.09 6.56 7.41
C ILE A 57 8.65 5.36 8.25
N ASP A 58 8.63 5.49 9.56
CA ASP A 58 8.15 4.44 10.47
C ASP A 58 6.69 4.08 10.17
N GLY A 59 5.85 5.07 9.90
CA GLY A 59 4.46 4.87 9.52
C GLY A 59 4.31 4.10 8.22
N MET A 60 5.13 4.41 7.21
CA MET A 60 5.13 3.67 5.94
C MET A 60 5.55 2.21 6.14
N ILE A 61 6.61 1.97 6.92
CA ILE A 61 7.07 0.62 7.24
C ILE A 61 5.97 -0.17 7.95
N LEU A 62 5.35 0.42 8.96
CA LEU A 62 4.27 -0.22 9.71
C LEU A 62 3.08 -0.55 8.82
N SER A 63 2.69 0.37 7.93
CA SER A 63 1.59 0.16 6.98
C SER A 63 1.87 -1.03 6.05
N LEU A 64 3.09 -1.15 5.54
CA LEU A 64 3.48 -2.29 4.69
C LEU A 64 3.45 -3.60 5.46
N GLN A 65 3.93 -3.60 6.70
CA GLN A 65 3.90 -4.79 7.56
C GLN A 65 2.47 -5.21 7.91
N GLN A 66 1.60 -4.25 8.17
CA GLN A 66 0.18 -4.51 8.44
C GLN A 66 -0.52 -5.10 7.22
N LEU A 67 -0.25 -4.57 6.03
CA LEU A 67 -0.79 -5.13 4.78
C LEU A 67 -0.33 -6.58 4.57
N ALA A 68 0.95 -6.85 4.81
CA ALA A 68 1.50 -8.20 4.66
C ALA A 68 0.90 -9.19 5.66
N SER A 69 0.43 -8.72 6.81
CA SER A 69 -0.18 -9.57 7.85
C SER A 69 -1.67 -9.82 7.65
N GLN A 70 -2.31 -9.10 6.73
CA GLN A 70 -3.73 -9.27 6.47
C GLN A 70 -4.01 -10.57 5.73
N GLU A 71 -5.20 -11.12 5.97
CA GLU A 71 -5.69 -12.26 5.20
C GLU A 71 -5.78 -11.90 3.72
N ASP A 72 -5.47 -12.86 2.84
CA ASP A 72 -5.60 -12.68 1.41
C ASP A 72 -7.07 -12.36 1.06
N PRO A 73 -7.35 -11.15 0.53
CA PRO A 73 -8.72 -10.76 0.21
C PRO A 73 -9.25 -11.39 -1.09
N VAL A 74 -8.39 -12.01 -1.90
CA VAL A 74 -8.75 -12.52 -3.22
C VAL A 74 -9.51 -13.84 -3.08
N GLY A 75 -10.64 -13.96 -3.77
CA GLY A 75 -11.42 -15.20 -3.81
C GLY A 75 -12.22 -15.49 -2.55
N LYS A 76 -12.43 -14.50 -1.68
CA LYS A 76 -13.21 -14.65 -0.45
C LYS A 76 -14.70 -14.49 -0.72
N ILE A 77 -15.50 -15.35 -0.10
CA ILE A 77 -16.95 -15.21 -0.14
C ILE A 77 -17.36 -14.25 0.98
N ARG A 78 -17.94 -13.11 0.59
CA ARG A 78 -18.34 -12.06 1.54
C ARG A 78 -19.72 -12.33 2.11
N PHE A 79 -20.60 -12.88 1.27
CA PHE A 79 -21.90 -13.29 1.74
C PHE A 79 -22.48 -14.36 0.79
N GLU A 80 -23.36 -15.17 1.33
CA GLU A 80 -23.96 -16.28 0.63
C GLU A 80 -25.40 -16.48 1.10
N PHE A 81 -26.32 -16.73 0.14
CA PHE A 81 -27.67 -17.11 0.51
C PHE A 81 -28.28 -18.06 -0.53
N VAL A 82 -29.21 -18.89 -0.08
CA VAL A 82 -29.94 -19.85 -0.94
C VAL A 82 -31.38 -19.38 -1.10
N HIS A 83 -31.79 -19.17 -2.33
CA HIS A 83 -33.17 -18.80 -2.65
C HIS A 83 -34.12 -20.00 -2.48
N ASP A 84 -35.41 -19.74 -2.27
CA ASP A 84 -36.42 -20.77 -2.06
C ASP A 84 -36.48 -21.80 -3.20
N ASN A 85 -36.15 -21.43 -4.43
CA ASN A 85 -36.09 -22.32 -5.57
C ASN A 85 -34.80 -23.18 -5.65
N GLY A 86 -33.94 -23.12 -4.64
CA GLY A 86 -32.66 -23.82 -4.59
C GLY A 86 -31.49 -23.08 -5.22
N LEU A 87 -31.73 -21.90 -5.79
CA LEU A 87 -30.65 -21.09 -6.38
C LEU A 87 -29.72 -20.55 -5.28
N LYS A 88 -28.43 -20.83 -5.41
CA LYS A 88 -27.41 -20.36 -4.50
C LYS A 88 -26.77 -19.07 -5.05
N ILE A 89 -26.82 -18.01 -4.26
CA ILE A 89 -26.26 -16.70 -4.62
C ILE A 89 -25.17 -16.37 -3.61
N TYR A 90 -24.01 -15.93 -4.09
CA TYR A 90 -22.93 -15.51 -3.22
C TYR A 90 -22.17 -14.33 -3.85
N ASN A 91 -21.58 -13.52 -2.96
CA ASN A 91 -20.70 -12.41 -3.32
C ASN A 91 -19.27 -12.83 -3.07
N LYS A 92 -18.48 -12.90 -4.12
CA LYS A 92 -17.09 -13.33 -4.07
C LYS A 92 -16.17 -12.19 -4.51
N THR A 93 -15.11 -11.96 -3.74
CA THR A 93 -14.10 -10.98 -4.13
C THR A 93 -13.29 -11.50 -5.31
N ALA A 94 -12.91 -10.59 -6.19
CA ALA A 94 -12.05 -10.88 -7.34
C ALA A 94 -10.93 -9.86 -7.42
N ALA A 95 -9.82 -10.25 -8.02
CA ALA A 95 -8.73 -9.33 -8.27
C ALA A 95 -9.14 -8.30 -9.31
N PHE A 96 -8.88 -7.01 -9.01
CA PHE A 96 -9.19 -5.91 -9.92
C PHE A 96 -8.20 -5.84 -11.10
N GLY A 97 -7.00 -6.39 -10.93
CA GLY A 97 -5.91 -6.32 -11.88
C GLY A 97 -4.85 -5.31 -11.47
N THR A 98 -4.15 -4.77 -12.44
CA THR A 98 -3.12 -3.77 -12.21
C THR A 98 -3.75 -2.38 -12.24
N ILE A 99 -3.49 -1.59 -11.21
CA ILE A 99 -3.99 -0.22 -11.07
C ILE A 99 -2.81 0.72 -10.98
N LEU A 100 -2.86 1.80 -11.76
CA LEU A 100 -1.90 2.90 -11.64
C LEU A 100 -2.56 4.03 -10.86
N ILE A 101 -1.91 4.47 -9.78
CA ILE A 101 -2.37 5.60 -8.99
C ILE A 101 -1.35 6.73 -9.15
N ILE A 102 -1.83 7.90 -9.57
CA ILE A 102 -1.02 9.11 -9.72
C ILE A 102 -1.53 10.12 -8.67
N TYR A 103 -0.61 10.64 -7.87
CA TYR A 103 -0.96 11.58 -6.81
C TYR A 103 0.18 12.58 -6.59
N GLU A 104 -0.12 13.67 -5.91
CA GLU A 104 0.85 14.68 -5.49
C GLU A 104 1.43 14.37 -4.11
#